data_dfbfe6d2318a28161c79c5bd418e6d1b
#
_entry.id   dfbfe6d2318a28161c79c5bd418e6d1b
#
_cell.length_a   1.000
_cell.length_b   1.000
_cell.length_c   1.000
_cell.angle_alpha   90.00
_cell.angle_beta   90.00
_cell.angle_gamma   90.00
#
_symmetry.space_group_name_H-M   'P 1'
#
loop_
_entity.id
_entity.type
_entity.pdbx_description
1 polymer ?
#
loop_
_entity_poly.entity_id
_entity_poly.type
_entity_poly.pdbx_seq_one_letter_code
_entity_poly.pdbx_strand_id
1 'polypeptide(L)'
;LYLLKQAHIMKNSPPLASLKTSILATCFYEPSTRTRLSFETAMLKLGGRVIGFSDGKNTAAQKGESLEDTIRVIGSFADVIILRHPSKESIHLAHKSTKTPVINAGNGTEEHPTQTLTDLFTMQETQKDLQGLSVAFMGDLKYGRTVHSLCLACASVSYTHLRAHETLR
;
A
#
# COMPACT_ATOMS: atom_id res chain seq x y z
N LEU A 1 13.01 7.21 5.45
CA LEU A 1 12.96 8.67 5.77
C LEU A 1 12.62 9.56 4.58
N TYR A 2 13.09 9.27 3.35
CA TYR A 2 12.78 10.08 2.17
C TYR A 2 11.26 10.17 1.92
N LEU A 3 10.55 9.04 1.91
CA LEU A 3 9.09 9.01 1.68
C LEU A 3 8.30 9.80 2.74
N LEU A 4 8.73 9.78 4.01
CA LEU A 4 8.08 10.56 5.06
C LEU A 4 8.27 12.07 4.85
N LYS A 5 9.45 12.51 4.38
CA LYS A 5 9.67 13.91 3.98
C LYS A 5 8.76 14.31 2.82
N GLN A 6 8.62 13.46 1.81
CA GLN A 6 7.69 13.72 0.70
C GLN A 6 6.23 13.77 1.18
N ALA A 7 5.84 12.90 2.12
CA ALA A 7 4.51 12.93 2.71
C ALA A 7 4.22 14.25 3.43
N HIS A 8 5.18 14.81 4.17
CA HIS A 8 5.06 16.15 4.77
C HIS A 8 4.87 17.26 3.73
N ILE A 9 5.64 17.24 2.64
CA ILE A 9 5.49 18.19 1.54
C ILE A 9 4.09 18.06 0.93
N MET A 10 3.67 16.84 0.60
CA MET A 10 2.35 16.56 0.02
C MET A 10 1.19 16.98 0.93
N LYS A 11 1.34 16.84 2.24
CA LYS A 11 0.33 17.25 3.22
C LYS A 11 0.19 18.77 3.29
N ASN A 12 1.29 19.52 3.30
CA ASN A 12 1.31 20.96 3.54
C ASN A 12 1.22 21.80 2.26
N SER A 13 1.73 21.29 1.15
CA SER A 13 1.80 22.00 -0.13
C SER A 13 1.73 21.00 -1.29
N PRO A 14 0.57 20.36 -1.51
CA PRO A 14 0.45 19.37 -2.58
C PRO A 14 0.66 20.06 -3.94
N PRO A 15 1.49 19.48 -4.83
CA PRO A 15 1.69 20.02 -6.17
C PRO A 15 0.40 19.83 -7.00
N LEU A 16 -0.33 20.90 -7.22
CA LEU A 16 -1.58 20.87 -7.98
C LEU A 16 -1.32 20.42 -9.42
N ALA A 17 -2.13 19.45 -9.86
CA ALA A 17 -2.18 18.97 -11.24
C ALA A 17 -0.82 18.46 -11.81
N SER A 18 0.07 17.93 -10.97
CA SER A 18 1.35 17.35 -11.40
C SER A 18 1.20 16.08 -12.24
N LEU A 19 0.05 15.40 -12.16
CA LEU A 19 -0.23 14.12 -12.82
C LEU A 19 -1.38 14.21 -13.87
N LYS A 20 -1.56 15.36 -14.50
CA LYS A 20 -2.70 15.63 -15.43
C LYS A 20 -2.90 14.59 -16.54
N THR A 21 -1.84 14.00 -17.03
CA THR A 21 -1.88 13.02 -18.12
C THR A 21 -1.80 11.58 -17.63
N SER A 22 -1.54 11.38 -16.34
CA SER A 22 -1.28 10.06 -15.77
C SER A 22 -2.58 9.33 -15.39
N ILE A 23 -2.55 8.02 -15.55
CA ILE A 23 -3.64 7.10 -15.23
C ILE A 23 -3.18 6.15 -14.12
N LEU A 24 -3.94 6.12 -13.04
CA LEU A 24 -3.83 5.13 -11.97
C LEU A 24 -4.80 3.99 -12.22
N ALA A 25 -4.32 2.74 -12.19
CA ALA A 25 -5.18 1.56 -12.14
C ALA A 25 -5.28 1.03 -10.72
N THR A 26 -6.50 0.87 -10.18
CA THR A 26 -6.76 0.25 -8.88
C THR A 26 -7.32 -1.16 -9.08
N CYS A 27 -6.50 -2.17 -8.77
CA CYS A 27 -6.81 -3.59 -8.95
C CYS A 27 -7.02 -4.25 -7.59
N PHE A 28 -8.25 -4.26 -7.12
CA PHE A 28 -8.62 -4.81 -5.81
C PHE A 28 -9.33 -6.14 -5.97
N TYR A 29 -8.64 -7.23 -5.65
CA TYR A 29 -9.19 -8.59 -5.60
C TYR A 29 -9.81 -8.93 -4.24
N GLU A 30 -9.56 -8.09 -3.22
CA GLU A 30 -10.19 -8.12 -1.91
C GLU A 30 -10.89 -6.80 -1.61
N PRO A 31 -12.06 -6.83 -0.94
CA PRO A 31 -12.75 -5.60 -0.52
C PRO A 31 -11.85 -4.71 0.36
N SER A 32 -11.77 -3.45 0.01
CA SER A 32 -11.03 -2.45 0.79
C SER A 32 -11.49 -1.03 0.45
N THR A 33 -12.47 -0.54 1.16
CA THR A 33 -13.03 0.80 0.91
C THR A 33 -12.01 1.90 1.18
N ARG A 34 -11.42 1.91 2.37
CA ARG A 34 -10.50 3.00 2.78
C ARG A 34 -9.25 3.06 1.91
N THR A 35 -8.57 1.94 1.72
CA THR A 35 -7.32 1.90 0.95
C THR A 35 -7.56 2.30 -0.50
N ARG A 36 -8.59 1.76 -1.14
CA ARG A 36 -8.93 2.09 -2.53
C ARG A 36 -9.22 3.57 -2.69
N LEU A 37 -10.18 4.09 -1.92
CA LEU A 37 -10.58 5.50 -2.01
C LEU A 37 -9.43 6.46 -1.67
N SER A 38 -8.51 6.10 -0.78
CA SER A 38 -7.35 6.94 -0.48
C SER A 38 -6.42 7.09 -1.67
N PHE A 39 -6.09 6.00 -2.38
CA PHE A 39 -5.28 6.06 -3.59
C PHE A 39 -5.99 6.81 -4.73
N GLU A 40 -7.25 6.51 -4.97
CA GLU A 40 -8.06 7.17 -6.00
C GLU A 40 -8.16 8.69 -5.73
N THR A 41 -8.45 9.07 -4.48
CA THR A 41 -8.52 10.47 -4.08
C THR A 41 -7.17 11.17 -4.23
N ALA A 42 -6.07 10.52 -3.85
CA ALA A 42 -4.73 11.08 -4.00
C ALA A 42 -4.43 11.38 -5.48
N MET A 43 -4.71 10.42 -6.38
CA MET A 43 -4.51 10.58 -7.81
C MET A 43 -5.34 11.74 -8.39
N LEU A 44 -6.63 11.80 -8.03
CA LEU A 44 -7.53 12.86 -8.48
C LEU A 44 -7.09 14.23 -7.98
N LYS A 45 -6.66 14.34 -6.71
CA LYS A 45 -6.12 15.61 -6.17
C LYS A 45 -4.86 16.09 -6.87
N LEU A 46 -4.06 15.17 -7.41
CA LEU A 46 -2.88 15.47 -8.21
C LEU A 46 -3.21 15.73 -9.70
N GLY A 47 -4.48 15.73 -10.05
CA GLY A 47 -4.98 16.02 -11.40
C GLY A 47 -4.99 14.83 -12.35
N GLY A 48 -4.64 13.63 -11.89
CA GLY A 48 -4.65 12.41 -12.69
C GLY A 48 -6.03 11.79 -12.87
N ARG A 49 -6.07 10.63 -13.47
CA ARG A 49 -7.29 9.87 -13.76
C ARG A 49 -7.20 8.50 -13.12
N VAL A 50 -8.36 7.88 -12.90
CA VAL A 50 -8.43 6.56 -12.25
C VAL A 50 -9.26 5.61 -13.09
N ILE A 51 -8.78 4.38 -13.25
CA ILE A 51 -9.49 3.22 -13.78
C ILE A 51 -9.34 2.07 -12.79
N GLY A 52 -10.13 1.02 -12.90
CA GLY A 52 -9.91 -0.20 -12.10
C GLY A 52 -11.18 -0.89 -11.65
N PHE A 53 -11.02 -1.83 -10.72
CA PHE A 53 -12.09 -2.63 -10.15
C PHE A 53 -11.91 -2.82 -8.65
N SER A 54 -13.03 -3.12 -7.96
CA SER A 54 -13.08 -3.26 -6.49
C SER A 54 -13.31 -4.69 -6.02
N ASP A 55 -13.55 -5.61 -6.95
CA ASP A 55 -13.83 -7.01 -6.66
C ASP A 55 -13.34 -7.86 -7.85
N GLY A 56 -12.43 -8.80 -7.58
CA GLY A 56 -11.94 -9.77 -8.57
C GLY A 56 -13.04 -10.65 -9.16
N LYS A 57 -14.16 -10.81 -8.47
CA LYS A 57 -15.32 -11.58 -8.96
C LYS A 57 -15.98 -11.00 -10.20
N ASN A 58 -15.76 -9.72 -10.48
CA ASN A 58 -16.33 -9.03 -11.63
C ASN A 58 -15.28 -8.82 -12.75
N THR A 59 -14.21 -9.59 -12.74
CA THR A 59 -13.12 -9.51 -13.75
C THR A 59 -13.04 -10.79 -14.59
N ALA A 60 -12.21 -10.76 -15.62
CA ALA A 60 -11.94 -11.91 -16.47
C ALA A 60 -11.27 -13.09 -15.70
N ALA A 61 -10.78 -12.86 -14.48
CA ALA A 61 -10.30 -13.92 -13.59
C ALA A 61 -11.35 -15.03 -13.34
N GLN A 62 -12.65 -14.69 -13.35
CA GLN A 62 -13.74 -15.69 -13.29
C GLN A 62 -13.77 -16.63 -14.51
N LYS A 63 -13.23 -16.19 -15.62
CA LYS A 63 -13.14 -16.96 -16.86
C LYS A 63 -11.80 -17.69 -16.99
N GLY A 64 -10.98 -17.71 -15.93
CA GLY A 64 -9.69 -18.39 -15.90
C GLY A 64 -8.51 -17.52 -16.39
N GLU A 65 -8.67 -16.19 -16.54
CA GLU A 65 -7.55 -15.31 -16.84
C GLU A 65 -6.58 -15.26 -15.66
N SER A 66 -5.28 -15.39 -15.96
CA SER A 66 -4.23 -15.34 -14.95
C SER A 66 -4.04 -13.91 -14.41
N LEU A 67 -3.48 -13.79 -13.20
CA LEU A 67 -3.10 -12.49 -12.66
C LEU A 67 -2.07 -11.80 -13.56
N GLU A 68 -1.11 -12.56 -14.08
CA GLU A 68 -0.06 -12.07 -14.95
C GLU A 68 -0.62 -11.45 -16.23
N ASP A 69 -1.60 -12.09 -16.85
CA ASP A 69 -2.23 -11.58 -18.08
C ASP A 69 -3.05 -10.31 -17.78
N THR A 70 -3.85 -10.35 -16.72
CA THR A 70 -4.58 -9.16 -16.26
C THR A 70 -3.64 -7.97 -16.02
N ILE A 71 -2.54 -8.18 -15.30
CA ILE A 71 -1.58 -7.11 -14.99
C ILE A 71 -0.85 -6.61 -16.24
N ARG A 72 -0.54 -7.49 -17.19
CA ARG A 72 0.08 -7.11 -18.46
C ARG A 72 -0.85 -6.21 -19.28
N VAL A 73 -2.11 -6.55 -19.36
CA VAL A 73 -3.13 -5.75 -20.07
C VAL A 73 -3.32 -4.41 -19.38
N ILE A 74 -3.54 -4.39 -18.06
CA ILE A 74 -3.74 -3.16 -17.30
C ILE A 74 -2.50 -2.26 -17.36
N GLY A 75 -1.30 -2.84 -17.32
CA GLY A 75 -0.04 -2.10 -17.47
C GLY A 75 0.10 -1.39 -18.82
N SER A 76 -0.63 -1.82 -19.84
CA SER A 76 -0.66 -1.10 -21.14
C SER A 76 -1.62 0.11 -21.12
N PHE A 77 -2.50 0.22 -20.13
CA PHE A 77 -3.49 1.28 -20.01
C PHE A 77 -3.13 2.33 -18.96
N ALA A 78 -2.26 1.99 -18.00
CA ALA A 78 -2.00 2.81 -16.83
C ALA A 78 -0.51 3.11 -16.65
N ASP A 79 -0.22 4.24 -16.01
CA ASP A 79 1.14 4.67 -15.68
C ASP A 79 1.59 4.14 -14.30
N VAL A 80 0.64 3.75 -13.45
CA VAL A 80 0.90 3.10 -12.15
C VAL A 80 -0.27 2.20 -11.78
N ILE A 81 0.04 1.07 -11.15
CA ILE A 81 -0.94 0.08 -10.70
C ILE A 81 -0.92 -0.03 -9.18
N ILE A 82 -2.08 0.06 -8.55
CA ILE A 82 -2.27 -0.30 -7.14
C ILE A 82 -2.87 -1.69 -7.11
N LEU A 83 -2.15 -2.64 -6.52
CA LEU A 83 -2.60 -4.02 -6.44
C LEU A 83 -2.87 -4.44 -4.99
N ARG A 84 -4.08 -4.95 -4.75
CA ARG A 84 -4.46 -5.66 -3.53
C ARG A 84 -5.00 -7.03 -3.87
N HIS A 85 -4.36 -8.08 -3.32
CA HIS A 85 -4.66 -9.46 -3.70
C HIS A 85 -4.51 -10.41 -2.50
N PRO A 86 -5.34 -11.48 -2.38
CA PRO A 86 -5.25 -12.44 -1.28
C PRO A 86 -3.99 -13.31 -1.31
N SER A 87 -3.39 -13.53 -2.47
CA SER A 87 -2.16 -14.32 -2.58
C SER A 87 -0.93 -13.50 -2.20
N LYS A 88 -0.05 -14.11 -1.42
CA LYS A 88 1.23 -13.55 -1.00
C LYS A 88 2.17 -13.27 -2.16
N GLU A 89 2.15 -14.13 -3.17
CA GLU A 89 3.03 -14.07 -4.34
C GLU A 89 2.59 -13.04 -5.39
N SER A 90 1.38 -12.49 -5.24
CA SER A 90 0.75 -11.64 -6.24
C SER A 90 1.60 -10.45 -6.67
N ILE A 91 2.28 -9.79 -5.73
CA ILE A 91 3.11 -8.63 -6.03
C ILE A 91 4.34 -9.03 -6.85
N HIS A 92 4.94 -10.17 -6.53
CA HIS A 92 6.08 -10.68 -7.28
C HIS A 92 5.70 -11.08 -8.71
N LEU A 93 4.55 -11.74 -8.89
CA LEU A 93 4.00 -12.09 -10.19
C LEU A 93 3.68 -10.83 -11.00
N ALA A 94 3.01 -9.85 -10.37
CA ALA A 94 2.68 -8.58 -11.02
C ALA A 94 3.95 -7.84 -11.48
N HIS A 95 4.97 -7.76 -10.64
CA HIS A 95 6.24 -7.10 -10.99
C HIS A 95 6.94 -7.75 -12.18
N LYS A 96 6.86 -9.07 -12.32
CA LYS A 96 7.41 -9.78 -13.47
C LYS A 96 6.62 -9.59 -14.77
N SER A 97 5.34 -9.25 -14.65
CA SER A 97 4.40 -9.23 -15.78
C SER A 97 4.33 -7.89 -16.49
N THR A 98 4.78 -6.81 -15.87
CA THR A 98 4.73 -5.46 -16.47
C THR A 98 5.95 -4.63 -16.10
N LYS A 99 6.24 -3.62 -16.94
CA LYS A 99 7.22 -2.56 -16.63
C LYS A 99 6.58 -1.38 -15.89
N THR A 100 5.25 -1.31 -15.88
CA THR A 100 4.49 -0.28 -15.16
C THR A 100 4.71 -0.47 -13.65
N PRO A 101 5.03 0.60 -12.89
CA PRO A 101 5.19 0.52 -11.45
C PRO A 101 3.95 -0.07 -10.77
N VAL A 102 4.18 -1.05 -9.87
CA VAL A 102 3.13 -1.68 -9.07
C VAL A 102 3.35 -1.33 -7.60
N ILE A 103 2.31 -0.80 -6.96
CA ILE A 103 2.31 -0.47 -5.54
C ILE A 103 1.48 -1.52 -4.79
N ASN A 104 2.07 -2.14 -3.78
CA ASN A 104 1.42 -3.11 -2.92
C ASN A 104 0.44 -2.41 -1.95
N ALA A 105 -0.85 -2.67 -2.11
CA ALA A 105 -1.92 -2.23 -1.20
C ALA A 105 -2.40 -3.34 -0.24
N GLY A 106 -1.60 -4.38 -0.09
CA GLY A 106 -1.81 -5.55 0.76
C GLY A 106 -1.84 -6.85 -0.05
N ASN A 107 -1.00 -7.82 0.36
CA ASN A 107 -0.90 -9.15 -0.24
C ASN A 107 -1.08 -10.24 0.82
N GLY A 108 -2.25 -10.80 0.87
CA GLY A 108 -2.60 -11.84 1.84
C GLY A 108 -2.39 -11.39 3.28
N THR A 109 -1.70 -12.21 4.07
CA THR A 109 -1.34 -11.94 5.47
C THR A 109 0.06 -11.36 5.66
N GLU A 110 0.82 -11.11 4.59
CA GLU A 110 2.24 -10.75 4.70
C GLU A 110 2.45 -9.26 4.95
N GLU A 111 2.08 -8.43 3.97
CA GLU A 111 2.50 -7.03 4.00
C GLU A 111 1.37 -6.05 3.70
N HIS A 112 1.51 -4.87 4.31
CA HIS A 112 0.73 -3.68 3.97
C HIS A 112 1.63 -2.43 4.03
N PRO A 113 2.55 -2.26 3.05
CA PRO A 113 3.60 -1.25 3.14
C PRO A 113 3.07 0.17 3.28
N THR A 114 1.98 0.49 2.60
CA THR A 114 1.39 1.84 2.63
C THR A 114 0.73 2.16 3.97
N GLN A 115 0.17 1.17 4.67
CA GLN A 115 -0.30 1.34 6.04
C GLN A 115 0.88 1.62 6.99
N THR A 116 1.95 0.85 6.84
CA THR A 116 3.19 1.06 7.60
C THR A 116 3.74 2.47 7.45
N LEU A 117 3.76 3.01 6.22
CA LEU A 117 4.20 4.39 5.98
C LEU A 117 3.27 5.41 6.67
N THR A 118 1.95 5.15 6.67
CA THR A 118 0.97 5.99 7.37
C THR A 118 1.20 5.97 8.88
N ASP A 119 1.46 4.80 9.45
CA ASP A 119 1.72 4.63 10.89
C ASP A 119 3.02 5.35 11.29
N LEU A 120 4.11 5.15 10.54
CA LEU A 120 5.38 5.86 10.77
C LEU A 120 5.23 7.38 10.63
N PHE A 121 4.46 7.84 9.66
CA PHE A 121 4.18 9.26 9.48
C PHE A 121 3.42 9.83 10.68
N THR A 122 2.42 9.13 11.18
CA THR A 122 1.65 9.51 12.36
C THR A 122 2.53 9.53 13.62
N MET A 123 3.38 8.52 13.78
CA MET A 123 4.35 8.48 14.88
C MET A 123 5.30 9.68 14.82
N GLN A 124 5.81 10.02 13.65
CA GLN A 124 6.70 11.18 13.47
C GLN A 124 5.98 12.51 13.76
N GLU A 125 4.72 12.66 13.34
CA GLU A 125 3.95 13.86 13.65
C GLU A 125 3.67 14.04 15.14
N THR A 126 3.42 12.94 15.85
CA THR A 126 3.06 12.97 17.27
C THR A 126 4.26 13.03 18.20
N GLN A 127 5.33 12.32 17.86
CA GLN A 127 6.52 12.18 18.70
C GLN A 127 7.70 13.05 18.25
N LYS A 128 7.60 13.72 17.11
CA LYS A 128 8.61 14.56 16.43
C LYS A 128 9.81 13.78 15.92
N ASP A 129 10.34 12.85 16.68
CA ASP A 129 11.43 11.95 16.28
C ASP A 129 11.01 10.49 16.43
N LEU A 130 11.50 9.65 15.51
CA LEU A 130 11.29 8.20 15.57
C LEU A 130 12.41 7.49 16.35
N GLN A 131 13.52 8.19 16.62
CA GLN A 131 14.66 7.58 17.30
C GLN A 131 14.37 7.38 18.79
N GLY A 132 14.77 6.20 19.31
CA GLY A 132 14.63 5.87 20.73
C GLY A 132 13.22 5.62 21.23
N LEU A 133 12.21 5.58 20.33
CA LEU A 133 10.85 5.27 20.73
C LEU A 133 10.73 3.83 21.24
N SER A 134 9.92 3.62 22.28
CA SER A 134 9.45 2.30 22.69
C SER A 134 8.07 2.06 22.12
N VAL A 135 7.93 1.02 21.28
CA VAL A 135 6.68 0.68 20.60
C VAL A 135 6.17 -0.66 21.13
N ALA A 136 4.95 -0.67 21.67
CA ALA A 136 4.28 -1.87 22.13
C ALA A 136 3.20 -2.29 21.12
N PHE A 137 3.24 -3.55 20.70
CA PHE A 137 2.23 -4.17 19.85
C PHE A 137 1.34 -5.07 20.68
N MET A 138 0.03 -4.86 20.60
CA MET A 138 -0.97 -5.67 21.31
C MET A 138 -2.04 -6.13 20.34
N GLY A 139 -2.43 -7.41 20.41
CA GLY A 139 -3.51 -7.98 19.61
C GLY A 139 -3.09 -9.24 18.88
N ASP A 140 -3.61 -9.42 17.66
CA ASP A 140 -3.25 -10.54 16.80
C ASP A 140 -1.90 -10.28 16.13
N LEU A 141 -0.84 -10.79 16.73
CA LEU A 141 0.53 -10.63 16.23
C LEU A 141 0.89 -11.70 15.18
N LYS A 142 0.11 -12.77 15.10
CA LYS A 142 0.37 -13.88 14.18
C LYS A 142 -0.17 -13.60 12.78
N TYR A 143 -1.38 -13.08 12.68
CA TYR A 143 -2.05 -12.85 11.39
C TYR A 143 -2.19 -11.37 11.01
N GLY A 144 -1.82 -10.48 11.94
CA GLY A 144 -1.88 -9.04 11.75
C GLY A 144 -0.78 -8.51 10.83
N ARG A 145 -0.97 -8.55 9.52
CA ARG A 145 0.04 -8.11 8.53
C ARG A 145 0.59 -6.69 8.74
N THR A 146 -0.21 -5.80 9.28
CA THR A 146 0.22 -4.42 9.59
C THR A 146 1.27 -4.38 10.69
N VAL A 147 1.16 -5.28 11.69
CA VAL A 147 2.13 -5.41 12.77
C VAL A 147 3.48 -5.88 12.22
N HIS A 148 3.50 -6.89 11.36
CA HIS A 148 4.74 -7.43 10.78
C HIS A 148 5.49 -6.34 9.99
N SER A 149 4.81 -5.67 9.08
CA SER A 149 5.42 -4.59 8.29
C SER A 149 5.88 -3.42 9.16
N LEU A 150 5.11 -3.04 10.19
CA LEU A 150 5.47 -1.94 11.07
C LEU A 150 6.65 -2.28 11.98
N CYS A 151 6.73 -3.52 12.50
CA CYS A 151 7.89 -3.98 13.27
C CYS A 151 9.18 -3.86 12.47
N LEU A 152 9.18 -4.36 11.24
CA LEU A 152 10.35 -4.28 10.34
C LEU A 152 10.74 -2.83 10.04
N ALA A 153 9.74 -1.98 9.79
CA ALA A 153 9.98 -0.58 9.51
C ALA A 153 10.52 0.18 10.74
N CYS A 154 9.97 -0.06 11.93
CA CYS A 154 10.50 0.51 13.17
C CYS A 154 11.94 0.09 13.41
N ALA A 155 12.28 -1.18 13.23
CA ALA A 155 13.66 -1.68 13.34
C ALA A 155 14.62 -1.03 12.32
N SER A 156 14.10 -0.68 11.13
CA SER A 156 14.91 -0.06 10.06
C SER A 156 15.16 1.43 10.24
N VAL A 157 14.28 2.16 10.92
CA VAL A 157 14.39 3.62 11.06
C VAL A 157 15.03 4.07 12.38
N SER A 158 15.15 3.17 13.37
CA SER A 158 15.67 3.57 14.67
C SER A 158 16.12 2.38 15.54
N TYR A 159 16.93 2.66 16.56
CA TYR A 159 17.12 1.82 17.74
C TYR A 159 15.85 1.84 18.61
N THR A 160 14.78 1.29 18.11
CA THR A 160 13.47 1.27 18.79
C THR A 160 13.37 0.02 19.65
N HIS A 161 12.97 0.16 20.90
CA HIS A 161 12.64 -0.98 21.75
C HIS A 161 11.26 -1.49 21.38
N LEU A 162 11.19 -2.66 20.73
CA LEU A 162 9.94 -3.32 20.36
C LEU A 162 9.49 -4.25 21.50
N ARG A 163 8.24 -4.11 21.91
CA ARG A 163 7.58 -5.02 22.85
C ARG A 163 6.31 -5.55 22.19
N ALA A 164 6.19 -6.88 22.16
CA ALA A 164 5.04 -7.57 21.59
C ALA A 164 4.29 -8.33 22.68
N HIS A 165 2.97 -8.21 22.72
CA HIS A 165 2.10 -8.96 23.60
C HIS A 165 0.96 -9.55 22.78
N GLU A 166 0.94 -10.88 22.63
CA GLU A 166 -0.13 -11.59 21.95
C GLU A 166 -1.31 -11.79 22.91
N THR A 167 -2.50 -11.38 22.50
CA THR A 167 -3.73 -11.72 23.19
C THR A 167 -4.23 -13.06 22.67
N LEU A 168 -4.18 -14.09 23.50
CA LEU A 168 -4.81 -15.38 23.22
C LEU A 168 -6.32 -15.16 23.11
N ARG A 169 -6.91 -15.58 22.00
CA ARG A 169 -8.35 -15.73 21.82
C ARG A 169 -8.74 -17.19 21.90
#